data_09e6c8447805b7301bf22db0a2a2893a
#
_entry.id   09e6c8447805b7301bf22db0a2a2893a
#
_cell.length_a   1.000
_cell.length_b   1.000
_cell.length_c   1.000
_cell.angle_alpha   90.00
_cell.angle_beta   90.00
_cell.angle_gamma   90.00
#
_symmetry.space_group_name_H-M   'P 1'
#
loop_
_entity.id
_entity.type
_entity.pdbx_description
1 polymer ?
#
loop_
_entity_poly.entity_id
_entity_poly.type
_entity_poly.pdbx_seq_one_letter_code
_entity_poly.pdbx_strand_id
1 'polypeptide(L)'
;MTRSTTRVNDRKRAVAGARWAAGLVLALAAWSAQAQSGPSLLALDVQGKIGKTTDAAHKTYHLTEAQLLALPVHSITTSTTWTPRSTFTGPLLADILKTVGAYGSQVEIHTLDDYTYTIPVSDCDRYGVVVAYSMNGRRLKISDFGPLFLIYPRDAFPDELTGASGDSKFVWQIKALIVK
;
A
#
# COMPACT_ATOMS: atom_id res chain seq x y z
N MET A 1 107.53 -4.54 -13.94
CA MET A 1 107.91 -3.99 -12.62
C MET A 1 106.73 -3.70 -11.83
N THR A 2 106.39 -4.49 -10.93
CA THR A 2 106.25 -4.23 -9.53
C THR A 2 104.89 -3.69 -9.09
N ARG A 3 104.13 -4.57 -8.52
CA ARG A 3 103.46 -4.52 -7.18
C ARG A 3 102.49 -3.40 -6.95
N SER A 4 101.39 -3.52 -6.28
CA SER A 4 101.09 -4.36 -5.08
C SER A 4 99.59 -4.19 -4.76
N THR A 5 99.03 -5.27 -4.48
CA THR A 5 98.11 -5.58 -3.38
C THR A 5 97.59 -4.42 -2.51
N THR A 6 96.33 -4.35 -2.23
CA THR A 6 95.86 -4.52 -0.85
C THR A 6 94.31 -4.67 -0.81
N ARG A 7 93.94 -5.77 -0.20
CA ARG A 7 92.62 -6.06 0.38
C ARG A 7 92.19 -4.96 1.34
N VAL A 8 90.94 -4.88 1.58
CA VAL A 8 90.30 -4.99 2.91
C VAL A 8 88.83 -4.65 2.76
N ASN A 9 88.01 -5.66 2.86
CA ASN A 9 87.15 -5.94 4.01
C ASN A 9 85.79 -5.17 3.98
N ASP A 10 84.81 -5.86 3.52
CA ASP A 10 83.73 -6.41 4.38
C ASP A 10 83.12 -5.43 5.38
N ARG A 11 81.95 -5.08 5.12
CA ARG A 11 80.89 -5.05 6.15
C ARG A 11 79.50 -5.04 5.53
N LYS A 12 78.92 -6.17 5.58
CA LYS A 12 77.47 -6.38 5.43
C LYS A 12 76.73 -5.44 6.36
N ARG A 13 75.85 -4.61 5.80
CA ARG A 13 74.75 -4.10 6.54
C ARG A 13 73.52 -4.37 5.73
N ALA A 14 72.81 -5.42 6.12
CA ALA A 14 71.47 -5.69 5.74
C ALA A 14 70.55 -4.57 6.27
N VAL A 15 70.00 -3.80 5.38
CA VAL A 15 68.92 -2.91 5.72
C VAL A 15 67.61 -3.59 5.25
N ALA A 16 66.87 -4.09 6.22
CA ALA A 16 65.58 -4.67 6.03
C ALA A 16 64.66 -3.61 5.42
N GLY A 17 64.32 -3.77 4.15
CA GLY A 17 63.29 -3.00 3.50
C GLY A 17 61.94 -3.44 4.00
N ALA A 18 61.33 -2.65 4.87
CA ALA A 18 59.96 -2.81 5.27
C ALA A 18 59.04 -2.55 4.05
N ARG A 19 58.50 -3.63 3.50
CA ARG A 19 57.46 -3.57 2.47
C ARG A 19 56.17 -3.22 3.18
N TRP A 20 55.78 -1.95 3.14
CA TRP A 20 54.45 -1.50 3.50
C TRP A 20 53.48 -1.91 2.38
N ALA A 21 52.84 -3.05 2.56
CA ALA A 21 51.68 -3.41 1.77
C ALA A 21 50.53 -2.52 2.23
N ALA A 22 50.29 -1.43 1.48
CA ALA A 22 49.09 -0.62 1.63
C ALA A 22 47.90 -1.46 1.16
N GLY A 23 47.25 -2.12 2.10
CA GLY A 23 45.98 -2.79 1.89
C GLY A 23 44.88 -1.72 1.65
N LEU A 24 44.53 -1.54 0.40
CA LEU A 24 43.36 -0.73 0.02
C LEU A 24 42.10 -1.52 0.39
N VAL A 25 41.56 -1.28 1.60
CA VAL A 25 40.22 -1.78 1.99
C VAL A 25 39.24 -0.93 1.24
N LEU A 26 38.73 -1.43 0.10
CA LEU A 26 37.54 -0.94 -0.58
C LEU A 26 36.35 -1.33 0.28
N ALA A 27 35.94 -0.42 1.17
CA ALA A 27 34.62 -0.47 1.80
C ALA A 27 33.58 -0.18 0.73
N LEU A 28 33.04 -1.23 0.13
CA LEU A 28 31.80 -1.19 -0.65
C LEU A 28 30.68 -0.84 0.32
N ALA A 29 30.43 0.45 0.52
CA ALA A 29 29.19 0.94 1.09
C ALA A 29 28.07 0.56 0.11
N ALA A 30 27.42 -0.58 0.38
CA ALA A 30 26.15 -0.91 -0.25
C ALA A 30 25.15 0.17 0.19
N TRP A 31 25.03 1.23 -0.59
CA TRP A 31 23.89 2.13 -0.51
C TRP A 31 22.68 1.29 -0.93
N SER A 32 21.96 0.78 0.07
CA SER A 32 20.60 0.33 -0.13
C SER A 32 19.83 1.53 -0.62
N ALA A 33 19.65 1.63 -1.92
CA ALA A 33 18.69 2.56 -2.52
C ALA A 33 17.31 2.14 -1.99
N GLN A 34 16.90 2.76 -0.90
CA GLN A 34 15.51 2.76 -0.51
C GLN A 34 14.80 3.50 -1.66
N ALA A 35 14.19 2.71 -2.54
CA ALA A 35 13.23 3.23 -3.49
C ALA A 35 12.17 3.94 -2.64
N GLN A 36 12.25 5.26 -2.58
CA GLN A 36 11.16 6.08 -2.07
C GLN A 36 10.03 5.88 -3.06
N SER A 37 9.17 4.92 -2.74
CA SER A 37 7.86 4.79 -3.39
C SER A 37 7.21 6.15 -3.16
N GLY A 38 6.96 6.88 -4.24
CA GLY A 38 6.15 8.10 -4.17
C GLY A 38 4.83 7.78 -3.44
N PRO A 39 4.08 8.78 -2.97
CA PRO A 39 2.84 8.54 -2.24
C PRO A 39 1.96 7.60 -3.06
N SER A 40 1.68 6.43 -2.51
CA SER A 40 0.79 5.47 -3.15
C SER A 40 -0.60 6.10 -3.24
N LEU A 41 -1.19 6.07 -4.43
CA LEU A 41 -2.58 6.50 -4.61
C LEU A 41 -3.55 5.53 -3.94
N LEU A 42 -3.12 4.30 -3.63
CA LEU A 42 -3.91 3.33 -2.90
C LEU A 42 -3.73 3.55 -1.39
N ALA A 43 -4.53 4.43 -0.86
CA ALA A 43 -4.64 4.71 0.57
C ALA A 43 -6.10 5.00 0.91
N LEU A 44 -6.47 4.87 2.18
CA LEU A 44 -7.83 5.10 2.64
C LEU A 44 -7.80 5.74 4.04
N ASP A 45 -8.40 6.88 4.18
CA ASP A 45 -8.61 7.53 5.46
C ASP A 45 -9.92 7.06 6.09
N VAL A 46 -9.90 6.75 7.38
CA VAL A 46 -11.11 6.42 8.14
C VAL A 46 -11.21 7.34 9.36
N GLN A 47 -12.37 7.96 9.52
CA GLN A 47 -12.64 8.96 10.55
C GLN A 47 -13.99 8.71 11.22
N GLY A 48 -14.35 9.55 12.19
CA GLY A 48 -15.63 9.53 12.87
C GLY A 48 -15.64 8.60 14.08
N LYS A 49 -16.69 7.77 14.22
CA LYS A 49 -16.85 6.82 15.34
C LYS A 49 -15.93 5.61 15.19
N ILE A 50 -14.63 5.82 15.42
CA ILE A 50 -13.59 4.80 15.37
C ILE A 50 -12.83 4.75 16.72
N GLY A 51 -12.41 3.56 17.12
CA GLY A 51 -11.68 3.34 18.38
C GLY A 51 -10.17 3.46 18.27
N LYS A 52 -9.62 3.48 17.06
CA LYS A 52 -8.17 3.55 16.81
C LYS A 52 -7.87 4.65 15.82
N THR A 53 -6.76 5.36 16.00
CA THR A 53 -6.27 6.40 15.09
C THR A 53 -4.77 6.26 14.89
N THR A 54 -4.27 6.60 13.71
CA THR A 54 -2.84 6.74 13.40
C THR A 54 -2.42 8.22 13.46
N ASP A 55 -3.37 9.13 13.25
CA ASP A 55 -3.24 10.57 13.46
C ASP A 55 -4.24 11.03 14.52
N ALA A 56 -3.74 11.26 15.74
CA ALA A 56 -4.56 11.67 16.87
C ALA A 56 -5.06 13.12 16.74
N ALA A 57 -4.31 14.00 16.07
CA ALA A 57 -4.67 15.42 15.91
C ALA A 57 -5.92 15.57 15.04
N HIS A 58 -6.01 14.78 13.95
CA HIS A 58 -7.14 14.79 13.02
C HIS A 58 -8.15 13.67 13.30
N LYS A 59 -7.92 12.85 14.32
CA LYS A 59 -8.74 11.68 14.66
C LYS A 59 -8.96 10.73 13.46
N THR A 60 -7.89 10.54 12.67
CA THR A 60 -7.92 9.76 11.45
C THR A 60 -7.11 8.48 11.61
N TYR A 61 -7.59 7.41 11.01
CA TYR A 61 -6.81 6.19 10.77
C TYR A 61 -6.43 6.16 9.30
N HIS A 62 -5.14 6.36 9.00
CA HIS A 62 -4.59 6.26 7.63
C HIS A 62 -4.26 4.80 7.33
N LEU A 63 -5.03 4.17 6.47
CA LEU A 63 -4.72 2.86 5.91
C LEU A 63 -3.81 3.06 4.70
N THR A 64 -2.56 2.67 4.85
CA THR A 64 -1.59 2.66 3.74
C THR A 64 -1.89 1.52 2.77
N GLU A 65 -1.32 1.57 1.56
CA GLU A 65 -1.42 0.46 0.59
C GLU A 65 -1.00 -0.87 1.21
N ALA A 66 0.13 -0.91 1.92
CA ALA A 66 0.63 -2.12 2.56
C ALA A 66 -0.38 -2.70 3.56
N GLN A 67 -1.06 -1.85 4.33
CA GLN A 67 -2.09 -2.27 5.29
C GLN A 67 -3.36 -2.74 4.60
N LEU A 68 -3.80 -2.07 3.54
CA LEU A 68 -4.96 -2.50 2.74
C LEU A 68 -4.72 -3.86 2.09
N LEU A 69 -3.50 -4.08 1.56
CA LEU A 69 -3.12 -5.34 0.92
C LEU A 69 -2.87 -6.49 1.91
N ALA A 70 -2.61 -6.19 3.17
CA ALA A 70 -2.45 -7.17 4.24
C ALA A 70 -3.79 -7.68 4.81
N LEU A 71 -4.91 -7.01 4.51
CA LEU A 71 -6.24 -7.47 4.89
C LEU A 71 -6.65 -8.72 4.10
N PRO A 72 -7.56 -9.56 4.65
CA PRO A 72 -8.11 -10.68 3.91
C PRO A 72 -8.67 -10.24 2.55
N VAL A 73 -8.32 -10.98 1.51
CA VAL A 73 -8.71 -10.65 0.13
C VAL A 73 -9.98 -11.40 -0.25
N HIS A 74 -10.96 -10.67 -0.74
CA HIS A 74 -12.24 -11.18 -1.24
C HIS A 74 -12.47 -10.75 -2.68
N SER A 75 -13.31 -11.51 -3.38
CA SER A 75 -13.69 -11.20 -4.76
C SER A 75 -15.19 -11.34 -4.96
N ILE A 76 -15.77 -10.37 -5.65
CA ILE A 76 -17.15 -10.40 -6.12
C ILE A 76 -17.12 -10.38 -7.65
N THR A 77 -17.81 -11.32 -8.30
CA THR A 77 -18.02 -11.29 -9.74
C THR A 77 -19.46 -10.84 -10.01
N THR A 78 -19.60 -9.62 -10.52
CA THR A 78 -20.88 -8.97 -10.71
C THR A 78 -20.83 -7.97 -11.86
N SER A 79 -22.01 -7.55 -12.37
CA SER A 79 -22.14 -6.39 -13.24
C SER A 79 -22.42 -5.13 -12.42
N THR A 80 -22.10 -3.97 -12.99
CA THR A 80 -22.55 -2.67 -12.49
C THR A 80 -23.22 -1.91 -13.63
N THR A 81 -23.81 -0.75 -13.38
CA THR A 81 -24.35 0.09 -14.44
C THR A 81 -23.26 0.58 -15.40
N TRP A 82 -22.01 0.66 -14.94
CA TRP A 82 -20.88 1.21 -15.69
C TRP A 82 -19.92 0.14 -16.22
N THR A 83 -20.04 -1.10 -15.73
CA THR A 83 -19.13 -2.18 -16.14
C THR A 83 -19.92 -3.44 -16.52
N PRO A 84 -19.47 -4.19 -17.53
CA PRO A 84 -19.97 -5.54 -17.76
C PRO A 84 -19.64 -6.41 -16.54
N ARG A 85 -20.15 -7.64 -16.53
CA ARG A 85 -19.83 -8.61 -15.48
C ARG A 85 -18.32 -8.79 -15.37
N SER A 86 -17.78 -8.43 -14.22
CA SER A 86 -16.35 -8.36 -13.93
C SER A 86 -16.07 -8.89 -12.54
N THR A 87 -14.83 -9.36 -12.32
CA THR A 87 -14.37 -9.81 -10.99
C THR A 87 -13.64 -8.66 -10.32
N PHE A 88 -14.22 -8.19 -9.22
CA PHE A 88 -13.66 -7.15 -8.37
C PHE A 88 -13.01 -7.77 -7.15
N THR A 89 -11.81 -7.29 -6.79
CA THR A 89 -11.00 -7.88 -5.71
C THR A 89 -10.50 -6.81 -4.76
N GLY A 90 -10.63 -7.06 -3.46
CA GLY A 90 -10.20 -6.18 -2.38
C GLY A 90 -10.58 -6.73 -1.01
N PRO A 91 -10.32 -6.00 0.08
CA PRO A 91 -10.81 -6.36 1.42
C PRO A 91 -12.32 -6.16 1.55
N LEU A 92 -12.94 -6.85 2.48
CA LEU A 92 -14.29 -6.51 2.92
C LEU A 92 -14.31 -5.15 3.62
N LEU A 93 -15.37 -4.37 3.41
CA LEU A 93 -15.61 -3.17 4.20
C LEU A 93 -15.68 -3.49 5.70
N ALA A 94 -16.27 -4.63 6.07
CA ALA A 94 -16.31 -5.11 7.46
C ALA A 94 -14.92 -5.26 8.08
N ASP A 95 -13.93 -5.80 7.33
CA ASP A 95 -12.56 -5.97 7.82
C ASP A 95 -11.85 -4.62 8.02
N ILE A 96 -12.10 -3.67 7.14
CA ILE A 96 -11.61 -2.29 7.29
C ILE A 96 -12.20 -1.66 8.56
N LEU A 97 -13.52 -1.73 8.74
CA LEU A 97 -14.21 -1.17 9.90
C LEU A 97 -13.75 -1.83 11.21
N LYS A 98 -13.55 -3.14 11.22
CA LYS A 98 -13.00 -3.89 12.36
C LYS A 98 -11.57 -3.47 12.69
N THR A 99 -10.74 -3.23 11.68
CA THR A 99 -9.34 -2.81 11.86
C THR A 99 -9.24 -1.49 12.61
N VAL A 100 -10.10 -0.53 12.28
CA VAL A 100 -10.14 0.80 12.93
C VAL A 100 -10.96 0.81 14.22
N GLY A 101 -11.62 -0.31 14.58
CA GLY A 101 -12.50 -0.38 15.75
C GLY A 101 -13.73 0.51 15.60
N ALA A 102 -14.37 0.50 14.45
CA ALA A 102 -15.58 1.27 14.18
C ALA A 102 -16.74 0.84 15.08
N TYR A 103 -17.49 1.82 15.60
CA TYR A 103 -18.65 1.59 16.50
C TYR A 103 -19.89 2.41 16.12
N GLY A 104 -19.92 2.94 14.89
CA GLY A 104 -21.08 3.62 14.32
C GLY A 104 -22.04 2.66 13.59
N SER A 105 -23.15 3.18 13.13
CA SER A 105 -24.18 2.43 12.39
C SER A 105 -24.24 2.76 10.90
N GLN A 106 -23.56 3.81 10.48
CA GLN A 106 -23.51 4.27 9.09
C GLN A 106 -22.07 4.57 8.68
N VAL A 107 -21.79 4.45 7.39
CA VAL A 107 -20.52 4.85 6.77
C VAL A 107 -20.82 5.81 5.64
N GLU A 108 -20.31 7.03 5.76
CA GLU A 108 -20.30 7.98 4.66
C GLU A 108 -18.99 7.83 3.89
N ILE A 109 -19.12 7.60 2.58
CA ILE A 109 -18.02 7.36 1.66
C ILE A 109 -17.72 8.69 0.96
N HIS A 110 -16.46 9.12 0.94
CA HIS A 110 -15.99 10.32 0.27
C HIS A 110 -15.10 9.97 -0.91
N THR A 111 -15.34 10.59 -2.04
CA THR A 111 -14.61 10.36 -3.29
C THR A 111 -13.63 11.49 -3.61
N LEU A 112 -12.77 11.29 -4.59
CA LEU A 112 -11.77 12.29 -5.02
C LEU A 112 -12.39 13.57 -5.60
N ASP A 113 -13.58 13.47 -6.17
CA ASP A 113 -14.36 14.57 -6.74
C ASP A 113 -15.38 15.18 -5.75
N ASP A 114 -15.20 14.86 -4.45
CA ASP A 114 -16.04 15.34 -3.34
C ASP A 114 -17.49 14.84 -3.36
N TYR A 115 -17.85 13.87 -4.21
CA TYR A 115 -19.11 13.17 -4.08
C TYR A 115 -19.14 12.38 -2.76
N THR A 116 -20.34 12.32 -2.14
CA THR A 116 -20.54 11.55 -0.91
C THR A 116 -21.76 10.66 -0.99
N TYR A 117 -21.68 9.48 -0.41
CA TYR A 117 -22.81 8.58 -0.26
C TYR A 117 -22.76 7.85 1.08
N THR A 118 -23.91 7.68 1.72
CA THR A 118 -23.99 7.02 3.03
C THR A 118 -24.68 5.67 2.92
N ILE A 119 -24.05 4.64 3.49
CA ILE A 119 -24.62 3.30 3.59
C ILE A 119 -24.74 2.87 5.05
N PRO A 120 -25.68 1.99 5.42
CA PRO A 120 -25.72 1.38 6.73
C PRO A 120 -24.59 0.35 6.89
N VAL A 121 -24.00 0.27 8.09
CA VAL A 121 -22.97 -0.75 8.42
C VAL A 121 -23.53 -2.17 8.26
N SER A 122 -24.84 -2.36 8.46
CA SER A 122 -25.52 -3.65 8.25
C SER A 122 -25.41 -4.19 6.82
N ASP A 123 -25.11 -3.35 5.83
CA ASP A 123 -24.86 -3.79 4.45
C ASP A 123 -23.60 -4.68 4.39
N CYS A 124 -22.63 -4.50 5.30
CA CYS A 124 -21.45 -5.34 5.37
C CYS A 124 -21.80 -6.81 5.62
N ASP A 125 -22.66 -7.08 6.58
CA ASP A 125 -23.09 -8.44 6.92
C ASP A 125 -24.06 -9.03 5.90
N ARG A 126 -24.93 -8.17 5.36
CA ARG A 126 -25.98 -8.59 4.42
C ARG A 126 -25.41 -8.97 3.06
N TYR A 127 -24.50 -8.16 2.52
CA TYR A 127 -24.04 -8.27 1.14
C TYR A 127 -22.58 -8.68 1.00
N GLY A 128 -21.78 -8.64 2.09
CA GLY A 128 -20.35 -8.89 1.99
C GLY A 128 -19.66 -7.87 1.09
N VAL A 129 -19.89 -6.57 1.36
CA VAL A 129 -19.40 -5.46 0.54
C VAL A 129 -17.89 -5.44 0.45
N VAL A 130 -17.34 -5.38 -0.78
CA VAL A 130 -15.90 -5.33 -1.05
C VAL A 130 -15.48 -3.91 -1.40
N VAL A 131 -14.38 -3.45 -0.79
CA VAL A 131 -13.66 -2.23 -1.19
C VAL A 131 -12.58 -2.66 -2.18
N ALA A 132 -12.94 -2.71 -3.47
CA ALA A 132 -12.09 -3.25 -4.51
C ALA A 132 -10.97 -2.29 -4.88
N TYR A 133 -9.75 -2.81 -5.00
CA TYR A 133 -8.59 -2.13 -5.55
C TYR A 133 -8.18 -2.68 -6.92
N SER A 134 -8.82 -3.75 -7.38
CA SER A 134 -8.58 -4.31 -8.71
C SER A 134 -9.85 -4.84 -9.35
N MET A 135 -9.88 -4.85 -10.69
CA MET A 135 -10.93 -5.40 -11.54
C MET A 135 -10.29 -6.30 -12.60
N ASN A 136 -10.77 -7.55 -12.72
CA ASN A 136 -10.26 -8.56 -13.66
C ASN A 136 -8.73 -8.75 -13.55
N GLY A 137 -8.20 -8.76 -12.29
CA GLY A 137 -6.79 -8.93 -12.00
C GLY A 137 -5.90 -7.71 -12.26
N ARG A 138 -6.46 -6.57 -12.68
CA ARG A 138 -5.73 -5.32 -12.91
C ARG A 138 -6.05 -4.30 -11.84
N ARG A 139 -5.04 -3.59 -11.34
CA ARG A 139 -5.22 -2.46 -10.43
C ARG A 139 -6.15 -1.41 -11.05
N LEU A 140 -7.09 -0.93 -10.25
CA LEU A 140 -7.93 0.20 -10.63
C LEU A 140 -7.08 1.48 -10.67
N LYS A 141 -7.24 2.25 -11.74
CA LYS A 141 -6.60 3.55 -11.92
C LYS A 141 -7.62 4.64 -11.67
N ILE A 142 -7.17 5.85 -11.34
CA ILE A 142 -8.05 7.02 -11.19
C ILE A 142 -8.81 7.30 -12.49
N SER A 143 -8.18 7.07 -13.66
CA SER A 143 -8.83 7.21 -14.97
C SER A 143 -10.00 6.23 -15.20
N ASP A 144 -10.09 5.18 -14.37
CA ASP A 144 -11.16 4.19 -14.43
C ASP A 144 -12.07 4.39 -13.19
N PHE A 145 -12.05 3.48 -12.23
CA PHE A 145 -12.86 3.53 -11.01
C PHE A 145 -11.98 3.59 -9.74
N GLY A 146 -10.67 3.73 -9.89
CA GLY A 146 -9.72 3.69 -8.80
C GLY A 146 -9.51 5.02 -8.07
N PRO A 147 -8.76 4.97 -6.98
CA PRO A 147 -7.99 3.81 -6.50
C PRO A 147 -8.81 2.71 -5.83
N LEU A 148 -9.99 3.03 -5.30
CA LEU A 148 -10.88 2.12 -4.59
C LEU A 148 -12.32 2.26 -5.10
N PHE A 149 -13.01 1.13 -5.19
CA PHE A 149 -14.39 1.04 -5.67
C PHE A 149 -15.23 0.17 -4.74
N LEU A 150 -16.33 0.69 -4.23
CA LEU A 150 -17.26 -0.05 -3.37
C LEU A 150 -18.13 -0.96 -4.21
N ILE A 151 -18.05 -2.26 -3.98
CA ILE A 151 -18.72 -3.29 -4.79
C ILE A 151 -19.68 -4.10 -3.95
N TYR A 152 -20.88 -4.19 -4.43
CA TYR A 152 -21.96 -5.04 -3.95
C TYR A 152 -22.17 -6.23 -4.91
N PRO A 153 -22.67 -7.37 -4.43
CA PRO A 153 -22.98 -8.53 -5.27
C PRO A 153 -24.32 -8.35 -6.02
N ARG A 154 -24.39 -7.39 -6.93
CA ARG A 154 -25.64 -6.99 -7.65
C ARG A 154 -26.33 -8.17 -8.31
N ASP A 155 -25.55 -9.05 -8.97
CA ASP A 155 -26.12 -10.19 -9.69
C ASP A 155 -26.75 -11.24 -8.75
N ALA A 156 -26.36 -11.24 -7.47
CA ALA A 156 -26.94 -12.11 -6.44
C ALA A 156 -28.18 -11.49 -5.76
N PHE A 157 -28.33 -10.18 -5.81
CA PHE A 157 -29.44 -9.43 -5.20
C PHE A 157 -30.03 -8.41 -6.19
N PRO A 158 -30.53 -8.86 -7.37
CA PRO A 158 -30.94 -7.97 -8.44
C PRO A 158 -32.13 -7.06 -8.04
N ASP A 159 -33.06 -7.56 -7.25
CA ASP A 159 -34.24 -6.79 -6.84
C ASP A 159 -33.91 -5.61 -5.90
N GLU A 160 -32.77 -5.68 -5.21
CA GLU A 160 -32.35 -4.70 -4.20
C GLU A 160 -31.23 -3.77 -4.69
N LEU A 161 -30.41 -4.28 -5.62
CA LEU A 161 -29.18 -3.63 -6.06
C LEU A 161 -29.23 -3.15 -7.53
N THR A 162 -30.42 -3.13 -8.13
CA THR A 162 -30.65 -2.51 -9.44
C THR A 162 -31.49 -1.24 -9.33
N GLY A 163 -31.46 -0.41 -10.38
CA GLY A 163 -32.12 0.88 -10.42
C GLY A 163 -31.38 1.94 -9.61
N ALA A 164 -31.95 3.15 -9.59
CA ALA A 164 -31.25 4.35 -9.06
C ALA A 164 -30.74 4.20 -7.63
N SER A 165 -31.52 3.58 -6.73
CA SER A 165 -31.10 3.36 -5.34
C SER A 165 -30.00 2.31 -5.20
N GLY A 166 -30.08 1.22 -5.99
CA GLY A 166 -29.06 0.19 -6.02
C GLY A 166 -27.75 0.71 -6.64
N ASP A 167 -27.85 1.42 -7.75
CA ASP A 167 -26.71 1.98 -8.47
C ASP A 167 -25.91 2.98 -7.61
N SER A 168 -26.60 3.81 -6.81
CA SER A 168 -25.94 4.78 -5.92
C SER A 168 -25.02 4.15 -4.86
N LYS A 169 -25.16 2.84 -4.57
CA LYS A 169 -24.30 2.11 -3.63
C LYS A 169 -22.92 1.80 -4.21
N PHE A 170 -22.75 1.86 -5.54
CA PHE A 170 -21.49 1.59 -6.21
C PHE A 170 -20.65 2.87 -6.34
N VAL A 171 -19.92 3.19 -5.28
CA VAL A 171 -19.11 4.42 -5.18
C VAL A 171 -17.68 4.14 -5.58
N TRP A 172 -17.14 4.88 -6.53
CA TRP A 172 -15.77 4.76 -7.01
C TRP A 172 -14.91 5.96 -6.62
N GLN A 173 -13.57 5.87 -6.87
CA GLN A 173 -12.58 6.91 -6.52
C GLN A 173 -12.60 7.27 -5.03
N ILE A 174 -12.79 6.28 -4.18
CA ILE A 174 -12.90 6.48 -2.73
C ILE A 174 -11.55 6.95 -2.16
N LYS A 175 -11.59 8.03 -1.37
CA LYS A 175 -10.46 8.58 -0.61
C LYS A 175 -10.62 8.44 0.90
N ALA A 176 -11.86 8.50 1.41
CA ALA A 176 -12.11 8.44 2.84
C ALA A 176 -13.47 7.81 3.19
N LEU A 177 -13.54 7.28 4.42
CA LEU A 177 -14.76 6.79 5.06
C LEU A 177 -14.98 7.54 6.37
N ILE A 178 -16.20 8.02 6.62
CA ILE A 178 -16.57 8.64 7.89
C ILE A 178 -17.63 7.79 8.56
N VAL A 179 -17.29 7.18 9.68
CA VAL A 179 -18.19 6.35 10.49
C VAL A 179 -19.09 7.24 11.36
N LYS A 180 -20.41 7.09 11.22
CA LYS A 180 -21.42 7.89 11.93
C LYS A 180 -22.27 7.06 12.89
#